data_899762d08a1b933eb61e5f4c63bc12db
#
_entry.id   899762d08a1b933eb61e5f4c63bc12db
#
_cell.length_a   1.000
_cell.length_b   1.000
_cell.length_c   1.000
_cell.angle_alpha   90.00
_cell.angle_beta   90.00
_cell.angle_gamma   90.00
#
_symmetry.space_group_name_H-M   'P 1'
#
loop_
_entity.id
_entity.type
_entity.pdbx_description
1 polymer ?
#
loop_
_entity_poly.entity_id
_entity_poly.type
_entity_poly.pdbx_seq_one_letter_code
_entity_poly.pdbx_strand_id
1 'polypeptide(L)'
;MKIPVLDVGTQSGRSMTLGEWGEYWELGERRVELMGQLNVISMEVSHTELGSMVKTPTAVREIDWIDTVWKARGGEHKYNYPKVQLYCLMGTGGAYTDFHVDFGGTSVWYHIVHGEKWFYLIPPTSENLRAYESWTSSASQNAVFFPDMLAPGSCTTLKFQTGNTLFIPSGWIHAVYTPRDTLVFGGNFLHNMSSFVQLQGASCSKENS
;
A
#
# COMPACT_ATOMS: atom_id res chain seq x y z
N MET A 1 -14.86 15.79 2.42
CA MET A 1 -13.51 15.27 2.71
C MET A 1 -12.76 15.14 1.41
N LYS A 2 -11.51 15.61 1.34
CA LYS A 2 -10.59 15.36 0.21
C LYS A 2 -9.86 14.05 0.45
N ILE A 3 -9.70 13.27 -0.61
CA ILE A 3 -9.02 11.98 -0.62
C ILE A 3 -7.86 11.97 -1.63
N PRO A 4 -6.77 11.27 -1.34
CA PRO A 4 -5.68 11.08 -2.29
C PRO A 4 -6.11 10.07 -3.35
N VAL A 5 -5.90 10.40 -4.61
CA VAL A 5 -6.24 9.55 -5.75
C VAL A 5 -5.00 9.39 -6.62
N LEU A 6 -4.68 8.17 -7.01
CA LEU A 6 -3.62 7.84 -7.95
C LEU A 6 -4.20 7.83 -9.37
N ASP A 7 -3.59 8.55 -10.29
CA ASP A 7 -3.77 8.35 -11.72
C ASP A 7 -2.91 7.16 -12.15
N VAL A 8 -3.55 6.09 -12.59
CA VAL A 8 -2.86 4.83 -12.89
C VAL A 8 -1.97 4.93 -14.13
N GLY A 9 -2.37 5.70 -15.13
CA GLY A 9 -1.61 5.86 -16.38
C GLY A 9 -0.29 6.58 -16.19
N THR A 10 -0.28 7.58 -15.31
CA THR A 10 0.91 8.42 -15.03
C THR A 10 1.61 8.04 -13.72
N GLN A 11 1.00 7.18 -12.89
CA GLN A 11 1.44 6.86 -11.51
C GLN A 11 1.62 8.11 -10.64
N SER A 12 0.86 9.17 -10.93
CA SER A 12 0.91 10.45 -10.21
C SER A 12 -0.28 10.64 -9.27
N GLY A 13 -0.01 11.30 -8.14
CA GLY A 13 -1.05 11.60 -7.15
C GLY A 13 -1.86 12.84 -7.51
N ARG A 14 -3.18 12.80 -7.32
CA ARG A 14 -4.08 13.93 -7.35
C ARG A 14 -5.06 13.89 -6.17
N SER A 15 -5.83 14.94 -5.97
CA SER A 15 -6.82 15.01 -4.89
C SER A 15 -8.22 15.18 -5.47
N MET A 16 -9.18 14.42 -4.94
CA MET A 16 -10.62 14.53 -5.22
C MET A 16 -11.38 14.64 -3.91
N THR A 17 -12.60 15.15 -3.96
CA THR A 17 -13.54 14.98 -2.86
C THR A 17 -14.13 13.55 -2.89
N LEU A 18 -14.62 13.07 -1.76
CA LEU A 18 -15.29 11.76 -1.70
C LEU A 18 -16.57 11.74 -2.59
N GLY A 19 -17.25 12.89 -2.76
CA GLY A 19 -18.38 13.01 -3.68
C GLY A 19 -17.97 12.81 -5.14
N GLU A 20 -16.93 13.55 -5.60
CA GLU A 20 -16.37 13.38 -6.96
C GLU A 20 -15.88 11.94 -7.22
N TRP A 21 -15.33 11.29 -6.18
CA TRP A 21 -14.96 9.88 -6.26
C TRP A 21 -16.20 8.97 -6.42
N GLY A 22 -17.28 9.25 -5.71
CA GLY A 22 -18.56 8.54 -5.85
C GLY A 22 -19.11 8.67 -7.26
N GLU A 23 -19.15 9.89 -7.81
CA GLU A 23 -19.57 10.14 -9.19
C GLU A 23 -18.70 9.37 -10.20
N TYR A 24 -17.38 9.40 -10.03
CA TYR A 24 -16.44 8.61 -10.85
C TYR A 24 -16.75 7.09 -10.74
N TRP A 25 -17.01 6.60 -9.52
CA TRP A 25 -17.31 5.18 -9.30
C TRP A 25 -18.58 4.74 -10.02
N GLU A 26 -19.62 5.58 -9.99
CA GLU A 26 -20.92 5.32 -10.66
C GLU A 26 -20.85 5.33 -12.18
N LEU A 27 -19.84 5.92 -12.79
CA LEU A 27 -19.62 5.84 -14.24
C LEU A 27 -19.40 4.41 -14.77
N GLY A 28 -19.02 3.47 -13.87
CA GLY A 28 -18.79 2.08 -14.21
C GLY A 28 -17.72 1.92 -15.31
N GLU A 29 -18.00 1.16 -16.35
CA GLU A 29 -17.05 0.89 -17.43
C GLU A 29 -16.65 2.14 -18.23
N ARG A 30 -17.49 3.18 -18.25
CA ARG A 30 -17.22 4.44 -18.98
C ARG A 30 -16.21 5.34 -18.29
N ARG A 31 -15.88 5.09 -17.02
CA ARG A 31 -14.99 5.98 -16.22
C ARG A 31 -13.60 6.15 -16.83
N VAL A 32 -13.04 5.08 -17.40
CA VAL A 32 -11.70 5.11 -18.00
C VAL A 32 -11.66 6.00 -19.23
N GLU A 33 -12.67 5.91 -20.09
CA GLU A 33 -12.79 6.74 -21.28
C GLU A 33 -12.98 8.22 -20.96
N LEU A 34 -13.78 8.54 -19.92
CA LEU A 34 -14.15 9.90 -19.59
C LEU A 34 -13.14 10.61 -18.68
N MET A 35 -12.49 9.90 -17.76
CA MET A 35 -11.67 10.49 -16.69
C MET A 35 -10.31 9.83 -16.49
N GLY A 36 -9.99 8.77 -17.25
CA GLY A 36 -8.82 7.94 -17.06
C GLY A 36 -9.00 6.91 -15.93
N GLN A 37 -8.02 6.02 -15.81
CA GLN A 37 -8.00 4.98 -14.80
C GLN A 37 -7.50 5.56 -13.45
N LEU A 38 -8.34 5.53 -12.43
CA LEU A 38 -8.04 6.09 -11.12
C LEU A 38 -8.06 5.01 -10.02
N ASN A 39 -7.28 5.24 -8.95
CA ASN A 39 -7.18 4.34 -7.82
C ASN A 39 -7.05 5.14 -6.51
N VAL A 40 -7.68 4.70 -5.42
CA VAL A 40 -7.49 5.23 -4.06
C VAL A 40 -6.73 4.19 -3.24
N ILE A 41 -5.50 4.51 -2.85
CA ILE A 41 -4.59 3.57 -2.18
C ILE A 41 -4.23 3.95 -0.73
N SER A 42 -4.53 5.18 -0.30
CA SER A 42 -4.07 5.69 1.00
C SER A 42 -5.07 6.66 1.66
N MET A 43 -6.37 6.39 1.59
CA MET A 43 -7.35 7.18 2.33
C MET A 43 -7.31 6.82 3.81
N GLU A 44 -6.66 7.65 4.62
CA GLU A 44 -6.54 7.45 6.06
C GLU A 44 -7.90 7.66 6.76
N VAL A 45 -8.33 6.71 7.58
CA VAL A 45 -9.67 6.70 8.17
C VAL A 45 -9.69 6.47 9.70
N SER A 46 -8.56 6.43 10.38
CA SER A 46 -8.46 6.07 11.82
C SER A 46 -9.38 6.92 12.74
N HIS A 47 -9.63 8.17 12.38
CA HIS A 47 -10.42 9.11 13.19
C HIS A 47 -11.78 9.46 12.58
N THR A 48 -12.29 8.60 11.72
CA THR A 48 -13.62 8.74 11.10
C THR A 48 -14.60 7.71 11.68
N GLU A 49 -15.91 7.92 11.45
CA GLU A 49 -16.93 6.92 11.77
C GLU A 49 -16.63 5.58 11.08
N LEU A 50 -16.17 5.63 9.80
CA LEU A 50 -15.77 4.44 9.05
C LEU A 50 -14.64 3.68 9.76
N GLY A 51 -13.62 4.40 10.23
CA GLY A 51 -12.51 3.80 10.97
C GLY A 51 -12.95 3.13 12.27
N SER A 52 -13.97 3.66 12.95
CA SER A 52 -14.50 3.07 14.18
C SER A 52 -15.20 1.72 13.96
N MET A 53 -15.65 1.45 12.73
CA MET A 53 -16.31 0.21 12.33
C MET A 53 -15.32 -0.90 11.94
N VAL A 54 -14.06 -0.56 11.69
CA VAL A 54 -13.02 -1.48 11.22
C VAL A 54 -12.12 -1.89 12.38
N LYS A 55 -11.96 -3.19 12.57
CA LYS A 55 -11.01 -3.74 13.54
C LYS A 55 -9.76 -4.23 12.83
N THR A 56 -8.63 -3.60 13.13
CA THR A 56 -7.30 -4.11 12.75
C THR A 56 -7.12 -5.53 13.28
N PRO A 57 -6.48 -6.45 12.54
CA PRO A 57 -6.23 -7.82 13.00
C PRO A 57 -5.57 -7.86 14.38
N THR A 58 -5.98 -8.78 15.24
CA THR A 58 -5.47 -8.90 16.61
C THR A 58 -3.95 -9.04 16.64
N ALA A 59 -3.39 -9.88 15.76
CA ALA A 59 -1.94 -10.05 15.65
C ALA A 59 -1.19 -8.72 15.41
N VAL A 60 -1.74 -7.82 14.58
CA VAL A 60 -1.14 -6.49 14.36
C VAL A 60 -1.21 -5.62 15.61
N ARG A 61 -2.40 -5.55 16.25
CA ARG A 61 -2.60 -4.71 17.45
C ARG A 61 -1.71 -5.11 18.63
N GLU A 62 -1.34 -6.39 18.71
CA GLU A 62 -0.50 -6.93 19.77
C GLU A 62 1.00 -6.62 19.60
N ILE A 63 1.45 -6.38 18.35
CA ILE A 63 2.87 -6.17 18.04
C ILE A 63 3.21 -4.78 17.53
N ASP A 64 2.23 -4.01 17.05
CA ASP A 64 2.47 -2.69 16.46
C ASP A 64 3.03 -1.71 17.52
N TRP A 65 4.18 -1.11 17.23
CA TRP A 65 4.82 -0.14 18.10
C TRP A 65 4.00 1.13 18.35
N ILE A 66 3.11 1.50 17.42
CA ILE A 66 2.23 2.64 17.65
C ILE A 66 1.30 2.35 18.84
N ASP A 67 0.72 1.15 18.90
CA ASP A 67 -0.16 0.77 20.01
C ASP A 67 0.58 0.37 21.27
N THR A 68 1.64 -0.42 21.16
CA THR A 68 2.33 -1.02 22.30
C THR A 68 3.38 -0.10 22.94
N VAL A 69 3.96 0.83 22.19
CA VAL A 69 5.04 1.71 22.66
C VAL A 69 4.63 3.18 22.61
N TRP A 70 4.16 3.67 21.47
CA TRP A 70 3.93 5.10 21.25
C TRP A 70 2.77 5.62 22.08
N LYS A 71 1.59 5.05 21.89
CA LYS A 71 0.39 5.44 22.64
C LYS A 71 0.49 5.10 24.14
N ALA A 72 1.24 4.06 24.49
CA ALA A 72 1.45 3.66 25.88
C ALA A 72 2.27 4.67 26.71
N ARG A 73 3.06 5.55 26.06
CA ARG A 73 3.79 6.63 26.74
C ARG A 73 2.86 7.70 27.33
N GLY A 74 1.58 7.74 26.91
CA GLY A 74 0.60 8.72 27.40
C GLY A 74 0.88 10.17 26.97
N GLY A 75 0.17 11.13 27.57
CA GLY A 75 0.34 12.55 27.28
C GLY A 75 0.10 12.89 25.81
N GLU A 76 0.94 13.77 25.25
CA GLU A 76 0.85 14.19 23.84
C GLU A 76 1.10 13.03 22.87
N HIS A 77 1.87 12.02 23.24
CA HIS A 77 2.15 10.87 22.38
C HIS A 77 0.90 10.04 22.09
N LYS A 78 -0.10 10.08 22.95
CA LYS A 78 -1.38 9.38 22.73
C LYS A 78 -2.12 9.88 21.48
N TYR A 79 -1.94 11.14 21.14
CA TYR A 79 -2.65 11.80 20.03
C TYR A 79 -1.74 12.16 18.86
N ASN A 80 -0.46 12.39 19.11
CA ASN A 80 0.55 12.76 18.12
C ASN A 80 1.39 11.52 17.73
N TYR A 81 0.84 10.70 16.83
CA TYR A 81 1.50 9.51 16.28
C TYR A 81 1.28 9.42 14.77
N PRO A 82 2.11 8.68 14.03
CA PRO A 82 1.93 8.48 12.59
C PRO A 82 0.58 7.85 12.27
N LYS A 83 -0.22 8.51 11.43
CA LYS A 83 -1.56 8.04 11.02
C LYS A 83 -1.45 7.08 9.85
N VAL A 84 -0.95 5.87 10.10
CA VAL A 84 -0.64 4.87 9.09
C VAL A 84 -1.28 3.50 9.37
N GLN A 85 -2.01 3.39 10.48
CA GLN A 85 -2.53 2.11 10.96
C GLN A 85 -3.80 1.65 10.23
N LEU A 86 -4.56 2.59 9.62
CA LEU A 86 -5.84 2.25 9.01
C LEU A 86 -6.12 3.10 7.77
N TYR A 87 -6.05 2.45 6.63
CA TYR A 87 -6.42 3.00 5.34
C TYR A 87 -7.65 2.28 4.76
N CYS A 88 -8.47 3.04 4.04
CA CYS A 88 -9.45 2.52 3.11
C CYS A 88 -8.89 2.67 1.70
N LEU A 89 -8.91 1.58 0.95
CA LEU A 89 -8.44 1.54 -0.44
C LEU A 89 -9.64 1.18 -1.33
N MET A 90 -9.81 1.93 -2.39
CA MET A 90 -10.88 1.74 -3.38
C MET A 90 -10.25 1.65 -4.76
N GLY A 91 -10.04 0.43 -5.24
CA GLY A 91 -9.42 0.16 -6.53
C GLY A 91 -10.47 -0.08 -7.61
N THR A 92 -10.28 0.53 -8.77
CA THR A 92 -11.13 0.26 -9.93
C THR A 92 -10.56 -0.85 -10.80
N GLY A 93 -11.43 -1.63 -11.44
CA GLY A 93 -11.02 -2.73 -12.33
C GLY A 93 -10.07 -2.25 -13.43
N GLY A 94 -8.95 -2.94 -13.63
CA GLY A 94 -7.87 -2.55 -14.53
C GLY A 94 -6.78 -1.68 -13.88
N ALA A 95 -6.99 -1.16 -12.66
CA ALA A 95 -5.98 -0.35 -11.99
C ALA A 95 -4.79 -1.20 -11.51
N TYR A 96 -3.61 -0.60 -11.50
CA TYR A 96 -2.42 -1.19 -10.90
C TYR A 96 -1.64 -0.16 -10.09
N THR A 97 -0.88 -0.66 -9.12
CA THR A 97 0.15 0.08 -8.38
C THR A 97 1.47 -0.60 -8.70
N ASP A 98 2.42 0.17 -9.22
CA ASP A 98 3.70 -0.37 -9.68
C ASP A 98 4.57 -0.88 -8.52
N PHE A 99 5.67 -1.56 -8.86
CA PHE A 99 6.57 -2.15 -7.88
C PHE A 99 7.13 -1.09 -6.92
N HIS A 100 6.94 -1.33 -5.64
CA HIS A 100 7.39 -0.47 -4.56
C HIS A 100 7.72 -1.27 -3.31
N VAL A 101 8.41 -0.63 -2.39
CA VAL A 101 8.59 -1.06 -1.01
C VAL A 101 7.84 -0.07 -0.13
N ASP A 102 7.13 -0.56 0.88
CA ASP A 102 6.41 0.32 1.80
C ASP A 102 7.35 1.25 2.56
N PHE A 103 6.89 2.48 2.80
CA PHE A 103 7.66 3.52 3.44
C PHE A 103 8.18 3.08 4.82
N GLY A 104 9.35 3.57 5.21
CA GLY A 104 9.97 3.33 6.51
C GLY A 104 10.22 1.85 6.83
N GLY A 105 10.21 0.95 5.84
CA GLY A 105 10.35 -0.48 6.04
C GLY A 105 9.25 -1.08 6.90
N THR A 106 8.05 -0.54 6.85
CA THR A 106 6.88 -1.06 7.57
C THR A 106 6.42 -2.40 7.01
N SER A 107 5.81 -3.21 7.86
CA SER A 107 4.97 -4.33 7.43
C SER A 107 3.54 -3.83 7.15
N VAL A 108 2.79 -4.55 6.33
CA VAL A 108 1.41 -4.20 5.95
C VAL A 108 0.47 -5.33 6.27
N TRP A 109 -0.72 -5.00 6.73
CA TRP A 109 -1.88 -5.88 6.68
C TRP A 109 -2.87 -5.35 5.64
N TYR A 110 -3.58 -6.25 4.97
CA TYR A 110 -4.43 -5.93 3.82
C TYR A 110 -5.62 -6.90 3.79
N HIS A 111 -6.84 -6.40 3.98
CA HIS A 111 -8.06 -7.21 4.03
C HIS A 111 -9.03 -6.82 2.90
N ILE A 112 -9.37 -7.75 2.02
CA ILE A 112 -10.29 -7.52 0.92
C ILE A 112 -11.73 -7.71 1.41
N VAL A 113 -12.47 -6.59 1.49
CA VAL A 113 -13.90 -6.61 1.82
C VAL A 113 -14.75 -6.96 0.62
N HIS A 114 -14.35 -6.45 -0.57
CA HIS A 114 -15.04 -6.71 -1.84
C HIS A 114 -14.03 -6.73 -2.98
N GLY A 115 -14.27 -7.62 -3.97
CA GLY A 115 -13.51 -7.70 -5.21
C GLY A 115 -12.32 -8.64 -5.16
N GLU A 116 -11.30 -8.35 -5.97
CA GLU A 116 -10.13 -9.20 -6.19
C GLU A 116 -8.88 -8.36 -6.40
N LYS A 117 -7.74 -8.83 -5.85
CA LYS A 117 -6.40 -8.24 -6.03
C LYS A 117 -5.38 -9.32 -6.34
N TRP A 118 -4.48 -9.03 -7.26
CA TRP A 118 -3.32 -9.85 -7.57
C TRP A 118 -2.07 -9.14 -7.09
N PHE A 119 -1.31 -9.82 -6.25
CA PHE A 119 -0.05 -9.33 -5.71
C PHE A 119 1.11 -10.01 -6.41
N TYR A 120 2.06 -9.23 -6.88
CA TYR A 120 3.36 -9.65 -7.36
C TYR A 120 4.35 -9.40 -6.23
N LEU A 121 4.89 -10.46 -5.64
CA LEU A 121 5.71 -10.39 -4.42
C LEU A 121 7.12 -10.86 -4.72
N ILE A 122 8.10 -10.07 -4.33
CA ILE A 122 9.53 -10.32 -4.53
C ILE A 122 10.23 -10.21 -3.17
N PRO A 123 10.91 -11.26 -2.69
CA PRO A 123 11.58 -11.23 -1.40
C PRO A 123 12.74 -10.23 -1.39
N PRO A 124 13.02 -9.56 -0.25
CA PRO A 124 14.05 -8.53 -0.13
C PRO A 124 15.45 -9.13 0.04
N THR A 125 15.88 -9.98 -0.91
CA THR A 125 17.27 -10.44 -0.97
C THR A 125 18.19 -9.29 -1.37
N SER A 126 19.45 -9.33 -0.98
CA SER A 126 20.43 -8.29 -1.37
C SER A 126 20.54 -8.12 -2.89
N GLU A 127 20.32 -9.19 -3.66
CA GLU A 127 20.32 -9.18 -5.12
C GLU A 127 19.08 -8.45 -5.66
N ASN A 128 17.89 -8.80 -5.17
CA ASN A 128 16.63 -8.20 -5.59
C ASN A 128 16.55 -6.72 -5.21
N LEU A 129 17.05 -6.35 -4.02
CA LEU A 129 17.08 -4.95 -3.57
C LEU A 129 18.03 -4.10 -4.44
N ARG A 130 19.23 -4.60 -4.78
CA ARG A 130 20.11 -3.88 -5.72
C ARG A 130 19.50 -3.73 -7.11
N ALA A 131 18.82 -4.75 -7.61
CA ALA A 131 18.12 -4.67 -8.89
C ALA A 131 16.99 -3.64 -8.82
N TYR A 132 16.25 -3.59 -7.71
CA TYR A 132 15.18 -2.62 -7.48
C TYR A 132 15.71 -1.18 -7.42
N GLU A 133 16.79 -0.92 -6.71
CA GLU A 133 17.46 0.39 -6.67
C GLU A 133 17.90 0.84 -8.07
N SER A 134 18.49 -0.06 -8.85
CA SER A 134 18.89 0.20 -10.23
C SER A 134 17.68 0.51 -11.12
N TRP A 135 16.58 -0.24 -10.98
CA TRP A 135 15.37 -0.05 -11.75
C TRP A 135 14.67 1.29 -11.41
N THR A 136 14.51 1.61 -10.12
CA THR A 136 13.87 2.86 -9.68
C THR A 136 14.69 4.11 -10.06
N SER A 137 16.00 3.98 -10.19
CA SER A 137 16.90 5.07 -10.61
C SER A 137 17.01 5.21 -12.13
N SER A 138 16.40 4.30 -12.89
CA SER A 138 16.50 4.29 -14.36
C SER A 138 15.50 5.24 -15.00
N ALA A 139 15.93 5.99 -16.01
CA ALA A 139 15.05 6.79 -16.86
C ALA A 139 14.03 5.94 -17.66
N SER A 140 14.29 4.65 -17.81
CA SER A 140 13.41 3.68 -18.50
C SER A 140 12.54 2.86 -17.54
N GLN A 141 12.41 3.24 -16.28
CA GLN A 141 11.62 2.52 -15.27
C GLN A 141 10.22 2.13 -15.80
N ASN A 142 9.49 3.08 -16.37
CA ASN A 142 8.14 2.88 -16.87
C ASN A 142 8.03 1.96 -18.11
N ALA A 143 9.16 1.65 -18.76
CA ALA A 143 9.20 0.82 -19.97
C ALA A 143 9.67 -0.62 -19.67
N VAL A 144 10.11 -0.91 -18.45
CA VAL A 144 10.70 -2.21 -18.08
C VAL A 144 9.86 -2.84 -16.96
N PHE A 145 9.30 -4.01 -17.22
CA PHE A 145 8.64 -4.79 -16.20
C PHE A 145 9.69 -5.34 -15.21
N PHE A 146 9.67 -4.86 -13.98
CA PHE A 146 10.74 -5.12 -13.01
C PHE A 146 11.13 -6.60 -12.85
N PRO A 147 10.18 -7.58 -12.80
CA PRO A 147 10.52 -8.99 -12.71
C PRO A 147 11.39 -9.53 -13.85
N ASP A 148 11.40 -8.89 -15.04
CA ASP A 148 12.24 -9.31 -16.17
C ASP A 148 13.73 -9.04 -15.93
N MET A 149 14.05 -8.21 -14.94
CA MET A 149 15.43 -7.93 -14.51
C MET A 149 15.94 -8.92 -13.46
N LEU A 150 15.11 -9.81 -12.97
CA LEU A 150 15.41 -10.71 -11.85
C LEU A 150 15.70 -12.13 -12.33
N ALA A 151 16.33 -12.92 -11.47
CA ALA A 151 16.47 -14.35 -11.71
C ALA A 151 15.10 -15.03 -11.86
N PRO A 152 14.94 -16.02 -12.75
CA PRO A 152 13.69 -16.74 -12.91
C PRO A 152 13.15 -17.30 -11.57
N GLY A 153 11.86 -17.06 -11.31
CA GLY A 153 11.23 -17.51 -10.06
C GLY A 153 11.37 -16.57 -8.86
N SER A 154 12.05 -15.40 -9.02
CA SER A 154 12.16 -14.41 -7.95
C SER A 154 10.83 -13.70 -7.63
N CYS A 155 9.88 -13.65 -8.57
CA CYS A 155 8.59 -13.03 -8.40
C CYS A 155 7.49 -14.10 -8.26
N THR A 156 6.69 -14.00 -7.19
CA THR A 156 5.54 -14.87 -6.94
C THR A 156 4.25 -14.07 -7.10
N THR A 157 3.31 -14.61 -7.87
CA THR A 157 1.99 -14.00 -8.02
C THR A 157 0.97 -14.70 -7.14
N LEU A 158 0.29 -13.94 -6.28
CA LEU A 158 -0.79 -14.43 -5.42
C LEU A 158 -2.09 -13.68 -5.74
N LYS A 159 -3.19 -14.43 -5.78
CA LYS A 159 -4.54 -13.90 -6.04
C LYS A 159 -5.34 -13.94 -4.76
N PHE A 160 -5.87 -12.80 -4.36
CA PHE A 160 -6.70 -12.63 -3.17
C PHE A 160 -8.07 -12.11 -3.56
N GLN A 161 -9.09 -12.59 -2.87
CA GLN A 161 -10.49 -12.24 -3.10
C GLN A 161 -11.18 -11.87 -1.79
N THR A 162 -12.41 -11.43 -1.89
CA THR A 162 -13.26 -11.08 -0.73
C THR A 162 -13.09 -12.07 0.42
N GLY A 163 -12.85 -11.54 1.62
CA GLY A 163 -12.64 -12.29 2.86
C GLY A 163 -11.18 -12.68 3.13
N ASN A 164 -10.27 -12.55 2.17
CA ASN A 164 -8.86 -12.86 2.40
C ASN A 164 -8.15 -11.70 3.12
N THR A 165 -7.21 -12.06 3.98
CA THR A 165 -6.27 -11.13 4.62
C THR A 165 -4.85 -11.52 4.26
N LEU A 166 -4.07 -10.55 3.79
CA LEU A 166 -2.65 -10.70 3.50
C LEU A 166 -1.83 -9.90 4.52
N PHE A 167 -0.70 -10.46 4.93
CA PHE A 167 0.35 -9.75 5.66
C PHE A 167 1.59 -9.70 4.77
N ILE A 168 2.06 -8.49 4.45
CA ILE A 168 3.30 -8.28 3.69
C ILE A 168 4.39 -7.92 4.69
N PRO A 169 5.45 -8.74 4.80
CA PRO A 169 6.54 -8.42 5.71
C PRO A 169 7.31 -7.18 5.25
N SER A 170 7.98 -6.54 6.21
CA SER A 170 8.88 -5.40 5.98
C SER A 170 9.88 -5.65 4.84
N GLY A 171 10.03 -4.66 3.97
CA GLY A 171 11.02 -4.66 2.89
C GLY A 171 10.67 -5.46 1.65
N TRP A 172 9.55 -6.19 1.62
CA TRP A 172 9.12 -6.91 0.43
C TRP A 172 8.77 -5.96 -0.70
N ILE A 173 9.38 -6.17 -1.86
CA ILE A 173 9.06 -5.44 -3.08
C ILE A 173 7.76 -6.03 -3.64
N HIS A 174 6.77 -5.18 -3.94
CA HIS A 174 5.52 -5.69 -4.47
C HIS A 174 4.82 -4.72 -5.40
N ALA A 175 4.03 -5.29 -6.31
CA ALA A 175 3.09 -4.58 -7.16
C ALA A 175 1.69 -5.18 -6.99
N VAL A 176 0.66 -4.39 -7.28
CA VAL A 176 -0.73 -4.81 -7.09
C VAL A 176 -1.56 -4.52 -8.34
N TYR A 177 -2.18 -5.54 -8.91
CA TYR A 177 -3.15 -5.42 -9.98
C TYR A 177 -4.56 -5.65 -9.44
N THR A 178 -5.51 -4.85 -9.94
CA THR A 178 -6.92 -4.88 -9.55
C THR A 178 -7.77 -5.36 -10.74
N PRO A 179 -8.09 -6.66 -10.87
CA PRO A 179 -8.87 -7.13 -12.02
C PRO A 179 -10.34 -6.70 -12.01
N ARG A 180 -10.89 -6.40 -10.83
CA ARG A 180 -12.27 -5.94 -10.60
C ARG A 180 -12.28 -4.85 -9.56
N ASP A 181 -13.34 -4.05 -9.52
CA ASP A 181 -13.55 -3.05 -8.47
C ASP A 181 -13.41 -3.66 -7.07
N THR A 182 -12.67 -2.97 -6.21
CA THR A 182 -12.35 -3.47 -4.88
C THR A 182 -12.57 -2.44 -3.80
N LEU A 183 -13.00 -2.93 -2.64
CA LEU A 183 -12.95 -2.23 -1.37
C LEU A 183 -12.05 -3.01 -0.42
N VAL A 184 -11.08 -2.33 0.17
CA VAL A 184 -10.08 -2.93 1.04
C VAL A 184 -9.83 -2.05 2.25
N PHE A 185 -9.60 -2.67 3.40
CA PHE A 185 -8.96 -2.01 4.53
C PHE A 185 -7.58 -2.58 4.76
N GLY A 186 -6.65 -1.72 5.09
CA GLY A 186 -5.27 -2.11 5.34
C GLY A 186 -4.57 -1.10 6.23
N GLY A 187 -3.32 -1.33 6.52
CA GLY A 187 -2.51 -0.40 7.29
C GLY A 187 -1.08 -0.86 7.46
N ASN A 188 -0.22 0.10 7.75
CA ASN A 188 1.19 -0.15 8.00
C ASN A 188 1.45 -0.27 9.50
N PHE A 189 2.37 -1.14 9.89
CA PHE A 189 2.76 -1.34 11.27
C PHE A 189 4.24 -1.66 11.42
N LEU A 190 4.79 -1.31 12.59
CA LEU A 190 6.18 -1.55 12.98
C LEU A 190 6.23 -2.57 14.11
N HIS A 191 7.21 -3.46 14.09
CA HIS A 191 7.37 -4.48 15.12
C HIS A 191 8.82 -4.96 15.27
N ASN A 192 9.15 -5.57 16.42
CA ASN A 192 10.51 -5.98 16.75
C ASN A 192 11.14 -6.98 15.78
N MET A 193 10.35 -7.84 15.15
CA MET A 193 10.86 -8.90 14.26
C MET A 193 11.48 -8.38 12.96
N SER A 194 11.20 -7.13 12.58
CA SER A 194 11.71 -6.50 11.35
C SER A 194 12.55 -5.24 11.63
N SER A 195 12.99 -5.01 12.88
CA SER A 195 13.68 -3.78 13.27
C SER A 195 14.95 -3.51 12.44
N PHE A 196 15.70 -4.53 12.06
CA PHE A 196 16.88 -4.37 11.21
C PHE A 196 16.53 -3.84 9.81
N VAL A 197 15.54 -4.42 9.15
CA VAL A 197 15.07 -3.99 7.83
C VAL A 197 14.46 -2.59 7.88
N GLN A 198 13.72 -2.28 8.95
CA GLN A 198 13.13 -0.97 9.20
C GLN A 198 14.20 0.12 9.35
N LEU A 199 15.29 -0.17 10.07
CA LEU A 199 16.42 0.75 10.23
C LEU A 199 17.17 0.97 8.90
N GLN A 200 17.37 -0.07 8.09
CA GLN A 200 17.96 0.06 6.76
C GLN A 200 17.09 0.90 5.83
N GLY A 201 15.77 0.67 5.79
CA GLY A 201 14.84 1.46 4.99
C GLY A 201 14.81 2.94 5.37
N ALA A 202 14.95 3.25 6.65
CA ALA A 202 15.03 4.63 7.14
C ALA A 202 16.35 5.35 6.75
N SER A 203 17.42 4.60 6.48
CA SER A 203 18.70 5.16 6.03
C SER A 203 18.67 5.52 4.53
N CYS A 204 18.09 4.67 3.67
CA CYS A 204 17.96 4.93 2.24
C CYS A 204 17.06 6.14 1.92
N SER A 205 16.05 6.41 2.73
CA SER A 205 15.16 7.57 2.52
C SER A 205 15.80 8.92 2.86
N LYS A 206 16.92 8.95 3.58
CA LYS A 206 17.64 10.18 3.95
C LYS A 206 18.66 10.64 2.90
N GLU A 207 19.09 9.77 2.00
CA GLU A 207 20.06 10.11 0.94
C GLU A 207 19.40 10.72 -0.31
N ASN A 208 18.05 10.68 -0.40
CA ASN A 208 17.27 11.19 -1.53
C ASN A 208 16.38 12.41 -1.19
N SER A 209 16.66 13.12 -0.09
CA SER A 209 15.93 14.34 0.32
C SER A 209 16.81 15.58 0.33
#